data_6b99abf3120e5b303231f6d96cebc3f6
#
_entry.id   6b99abf3120e5b303231f6d96cebc3f6
#
_cell.length_a   1.000
_cell.length_b   1.000
_cell.length_c   1.000
_cell.angle_alpha   90.00
_cell.angle_beta   90.00
_cell.angle_gamma   90.00
#
_symmetry.space_group_name_H-M   'P 1'
#
loop_
_entity.id
_entity.type
_entity.pdbx_description
1 polymer ?
#
loop_
_entity_poly.entity_id
_entity_poly.type
_entity_poly.pdbx_seq_one_letter_code
_entity_poly.pdbx_strand_id
1 'polypeptide(L)'
;MTFLRASTLSTAFVLLSISTTLVSAAEQTSSTPILGLVNASQDRSQDHILEFWGYHEYDGSQNYADTLKLRYYNPLNIGSWHGTVRLDTSYTASYGPQLPAQSTGTFSPNNAMVTIWGGQADWLANVGARVLAPLGNTGQWLAGPQVSTSYKPAGNGQSVLSDISPLARYMMGFNRKAPTASSLPPVDNHLELYPTVGLNLGPSTQLRFWDENGAVYNSAGGGWFVPIDAMVTQRLNKNLLVAIGGAKQVVQTYQLYNWTVYGKISLSF
;
A
#
# COMPACT_ATOMS: atom_id res chain seq x y z
N MET A 1 -26.08 -40.91 8.10
CA MET A 1 -26.82 -39.70 7.67
C MET A 1 -26.00 -38.47 8.07
N THR A 2 -25.20 -38.01 7.16
CA THR A 2 -24.21 -36.92 7.38
C THR A 2 -24.74 -35.68 6.68
N PHE A 3 -25.12 -34.65 7.43
CA PHE A 3 -25.59 -33.39 6.91
C PHE A 3 -24.37 -32.54 6.55
N LEU A 4 -24.15 -32.37 5.26
CA LEU A 4 -23.29 -31.30 4.73
C LEU A 4 -23.99 -29.94 4.96
N ARG A 5 -23.42 -29.09 5.82
CA ARG A 5 -23.74 -27.66 5.85
C ARG A 5 -22.78 -26.93 4.89
N ALA A 6 -23.26 -26.63 3.74
CA ALA A 6 -22.63 -25.66 2.84
C ALA A 6 -22.89 -24.26 3.40
N SER A 7 -21.86 -23.60 3.94
CA SER A 7 -21.90 -22.17 4.25
C SER A 7 -21.57 -21.42 2.98
N THR A 8 -22.59 -20.94 2.30
CA THR A 8 -22.45 -19.97 1.21
C THR A 8 -22.08 -18.61 1.81
N LEU A 9 -20.78 -18.27 1.81
CA LEU A 9 -20.34 -16.90 1.97
C LEU A 9 -20.69 -16.16 0.67
N SER A 10 -21.76 -15.37 0.72
CA SER A 10 -22.07 -14.40 -0.33
C SER A 10 -21.05 -13.26 -0.24
N THR A 11 -19.97 -13.37 -0.99
CA THR A 11 -19.10 -12.23 -1.29
C THR A 11 -19.89 -11.32 -2.20
N ALA A 12 -20.48 -10.28 -1.64
CA ALA A 12 -21.14 -9.23 -2.38
C ALA A 12 -20.07 -8.42 -3.13
N PHE A 13 -19.66 -8.91 -4.30
CA PHE A 13 -19.01 -8.08 -5.29
C PHE A 13 -20.06 -7.14 -5.85
N VAL A 14 -20.06 -5.90 -5.38
CA VAL A 14 -20.79 -4.82 -6.04
C VAL A 14 -20.09 -4.55 -7.36
N LEU A 15 -20.54 -5.22 -8.41
CA LEU A 15 -20.25 -4.86 -9.79
C LEU A 15 -20.96 -3.52 -10.05
N LEU A 16 -20.22 -2.43 -9.88
CA LEU A 16 -20.64 -1.12 -10.36
C LEU A 16 -20.61 -1.21 -11.90
N SER A 17 -21.78 -1.42 -12.51
CA SER A 17 -21.99 -1.24 -13.95
C SER A 17 -21.77 0.24 -14.26
N ILE A 18 -20.60 0.59 -14.77
CA ILE A 18 -20.25 1.93 -15.22
C ILE A 18 -20.92 2.11 -16.59
N SER A 19 -22.09 2.74 -16.60
CA SER A 19 -22.68 3.30 -17.82
C SER A 19 -21.80 4.48 -18.23
N THR A 20 -21.03 4.32 -19.30
CA THR A 20 -20.24 5.39 -19.92
C THR A 20 -21.17 6.35 -20.64
N THR A 21 -21.69 7.33 -19.96
CA THR A 21 -22.16 8.56 -20.61
C THR A 21 -20.93 9.42 -20.88
N LEU A 22 -20.55 9.50 -22.15
CA LEU A 22 -19.60 10.47 -22.67
C LEU A 22 -20.13 11.88 -22.40
N VAL A 23 -19.71 12.49 -21.31
CA VAL A 23 -19.81 13.94 -21.13
C VAL A 23 -18.53 14.53 -21.72
N SER A 24 -18.69 15.09 -22.92
CA SER A 24 -17.69 15.99 -23.51
C SER A 24 -17.58 17.22 -22.62
N ALA A 25 -16.52 17.33 -21.84
CA ALA A 25 -16.10 18.56 -21.20
C ALA A 25 -14.79 18.96 -21.84
N ALA A 26 -14.89 19.86 -22.81
CA ALA A 26 -13.76 20.72 -23.21
C ALA A 26 -13.46 21.69 -22.08
N GLU A 27 -12.15 22.03 -22.00
CA GLU A 27 -11.55 23.10 -21.21
C GLU A 27 -11.31 22.85 -19.71
N GLN A 28 -10.06 22.53 -19.36
CA GLN A 28 -9.15 23.53 -18.77
C GLN A 28 -7.75 22.95 -18.61
N THR A 29 -6.80 23.57 -19.30
CA THR A 29 -5.36 23.40 -19.08
C THR A 29 -4.95 24.04 -17.77
N SER A 30 -5.23 23.39 -16.67
CA SER A 30 -4.45 23.57 -15.45
C SER A 30 -3.73 22.25 -15.21
N SER A 31 -2.40 22.30 -15.20
CA SER A 31 -1.52 21.20 -14.83
C SER A 31 -1.62 20.93 -13.32
N THR A 32 -2.83 20.65 -12.85
CA THR A 32 -3.02 20.16 -11.49
C THR A 32 -2.45 18.75 -11.46
N PRO A 33 -1.51 18.43 -10.56
CA PRO A 33 -1.02 17.07 -10.40
C PRO A 33 -2.21 16.15 -10.27
N ILE A 34 -2.21 15.05 -11.00
CA ILE A 34 -3.30 14.09 -10.91
C ILE A 34 -3.22 13.46 -9.52
N LEU A 35 -4.11 13.94 -8.65
CA LEU A 35 -4.16 13.60 -7.24
C LEU A 35 -4.25 12.09 -7.03
N GLY A 36 -3.39 11.54 -6.16
CA GLY A 36 -3.42 10.13 -5.78
C GLY A 36 -3.02 9.14 -6.88
N LEU A 37 -2.58 9.61 -8.06
CA LEU A 37 -2.06 8.75 -9.12
C LEU A 37 -0.54 8.53 -9.01
N VAL A 38 0.15 9.36 -8.28
CA VAL A 38 1.55 9.15 -7.89
C VAL A 38 1.53 8.40 -6.56
N ASN A 39 2.49 7.49 -6.36
CA ASN A 39 2.69 6.88 -5.05
C ASN A 39 2.78 8.01 -4.01
N ALA A 40 1.79 8.07 -3.10
CA ALA A 40 1.70 9.15 -2.14
C ALA A 40 2.95 9.26 -1.24
N SER A 41 3.78 8.20 -1.18
CA SER A 41 5.10 8.25 -0.50
C SER A 41 6.12 9.16 -1.20
N GLN A 42 5.78 9.74 -2.35
CA GLN A 42 6.68 10.58 -3.15
C GLN A 42 6.04 11.90 -3.58
N ASP A 43 4.73 12.01 -3.43
CA ASP A 43 4.03 13.24 -3.73
C ASP A 43 4.26 14.25 -2.59
N ARG A 44 4.67 15.46 -2.95
CA ARG A 44 4.71 16.63 -2.06
C ARG A 44 3.38 17.39 -2.18
N SER A 45 2.27 16.64 -2.32
CA SER A 45 0.94 17.21 -2.42
C SER A 45 0.65 18.13 -1.24
N GLN A 46 -0.02 19.23 -1.52
CA GLN A 46 -0.54 20.13 -0.50
C GLN A 46 -1.94 19.70 -0.04
N ASP A 47 -2.46 18.58 -0.54
CA ASP A 47 -3.79 18.09 -0.23
C ASP A 47 -3.77 17.12 0.93
N HIS A 48 -4.82 17.16 1.73
CA HIS A 48 -5.13 16.12 2.69
C HIS A 48 -5.77 14.94 1.96
N ILE A 49 -5.23 13.74 2.17
CA ILE A 49 -5.74 12.54 1.51
C ILE A 49 -6.11 11.50 2.57
N LEU A 50 -7.30 10.93 2.43
CA LEU A 50 -7.78 9.81 3.24
C LEU A 50 -8.01 8.61 2.32
N GLU A 51 -7.36 7.48 2.62
CA GLU A 51 -7.49 6.25 1.85
C GLU A 51 -8.02 5.12 2.72
N PHE A 52 -8.98 4.38 2.16
CA PHE A 52 -9.49 3.12 2.69
C PHE A 52 -9.01 2.01 1.79
N TRP A 53 -8.28 1.04 2.35
CA TRP A 53 -7.74 -0.10 1.64
C TRP A 53 -8.34 -1.40 2.15
N GLY A 54 -8.59 -2.35 1.24
CA GLY A 54 -8.90 -3.73 1.55
C GLY A 54 -7.93 -4.66 0.83
N TYR A 55 -7.44 -5.69 1.53
CA TYR A 55 -6.56 -6.72 0.99
C TYR A 55 -7.14 -8.09 1.29
N HIS A 56 -6.95 -9.01 0.35
CA HIS A 56 -7.17 -10.43 0.55
C HIS A 56 -5.90 -11.16 0.13
N GLU A 57 -5.27 -11.84 1.08
CA GLU A 57 -3.96 -12.47 0.93
C GLU A 57 -4.06 -13.98 1.11
N TYR A 58 -3.28 -14.73 0.36
CA TYR A 58 -3.12 -16.17 0.46
C TYR A 58 -1.65 -16.52 0.67
N ASP A 59 -1.35 -17.33 1.68
CA ASP A 59 0.02 -17.70 2.03
C ASP A 59 0.61 -18.89 1.25
N GLY A 60 -0.23 -19.62 0.51
CA GLY A 60 0.17 -20.84 -0.22
C GLY A 60 -0.08 -22.13 0.55
N SER A 61 -0.47 -22.08 1.83
CA SER A 61 -0.67 -23.24 2.71
C SER A 61 -2.10 -23.36 3.24
N GLN A 62 -3.08 -22.92 2.45
CA GLN A 62 -4.52 -22.90 2.80
C GLN A 62 -4.91 -21.85 3.86
N ASN A 63 -4.00 -20.94 4.22
CA ASN A 63 -4.34 -19.82 5.08
C ASN A 63 -4.56 -18.56 4.24
N TYR A 64 -5.52 -17.75 4.70
CA TYR A 64 -5.90 -16.47 4.10
C TYR A 64 -5.90 -15.39 5.16
N ALA A 65 -5.69 -14.17 4.76
CA ALA A 65 -5.85 -13.00 5.61
C ALA A 65 -6.59 -11.90 4.86
N ASP A 66 -7.58 -11.30 5.54
CA ASP A 66 -8.25 -10.09 5.09
C ASP A 66 -7.74 -8.93 5.92
N THR A 67 -7.25 -7.88 5.28
CA THR A 67 -6.75 -6.69 5.97
C THR A 67 -7.51 -5.46 5.51
N LEU A 68 -8.03 -4.71 6.48
CA LEU A 68 -8.55 -3.36 6.30
C LEU A 68 -7.50 -2.38 6.79
N LYS A 69 -7.17 -1.36 5.97
CA LYS A 69 -6.18 -0.34 6.30
C LYS A 69 -6.76 1.05 6.04
N LEU A 70 -6.58 1.93 7.00
CA LEU A 70 -6.85 3.35 6.88
C LEU A 70 -5.52 4.09 6.77
N ARG A 71 -5.40 4.97 5.79
CA ARG A 71 -4.25 5.86 5.60
C ARG A 71 -4.70 7.30 5.54
N TYR A 72 -3.99 8.16 6.21
CA TYR A 72 -4.18 9.59 6.15
C TYR A 72 -2.87 10.29 5.84
N TYR A 73 -2.90 11.18 4.86
CA TYR A 73 -1.76 12.00 4.46
C TYR A 73 -2.04 13.45 4.81
N ASN A 74 -1.06 14.07 5.45
CA ASN A 74 -1.10 15.46 5.87
C ASN A 74 0.14 16.18 5.34
N PRO A 75 -0.02 17.27 4.57
CA PRO A 75 1.10 18.12 4.18
C PRO A 75 1.83 18.66 5.40
N LEU A 76 3.14 18.74 5.33
CA LEU A 76 3.99 19.28 6.38
C LEU A 76 5.04 20.20 5.74
N ASN A 77 4.98 21.49 6.08
CA ASN A 77 5.90 22.50 5.58
C ASN A 77 6.65 23.13 6.76
N ILE A 78 7.98 23.07 6.75
CA ILE A 78 8.85 23.64 7.78
C ILE A 78 9.94 24.48 7.11
N GLY A 79 9.75 25.79 7.06
CA GLY A 79 10.65 26.70 6.32
C GLY A 79 10.68 26.33 4.84
N SER A 80 11.86 26.06 4.29
CA SER A 80 12.07 25.64 2.90
C SER A 80 11.86 24.15 2.67
N TRP A 81 11.64 23.36 3.72
CA TRP A 81 11.39 21.93 3.62
C TRP A 81 9.89 21.68 3.42
N HIS A 82 9.55 20.93 2.36
CA HIS A 82 8.19 20.53 2.01
C HIS A 82 8.09 19.03 2.05
N GLY A 83 7.07 18.53 2.72
CA GLY A 83 6.89 17.09 2.89
C GLY A 83 5.48 16.68 3.28
N THR A 84 5.37 15.43 3.68
CA THR A 84 4.13 14.80 4.05
C THR A 84 4.33 13.93 5.29
N VAL A 85 3.35 13.95 6.18
CA VAL A 85 3.18 12.96 7.25
C VAL A 85 2.10 12.00 6.81
N ARG A 86 2.38 10.69 6.86
CA ARG A 86 1.40 9.62 6.65
C ARG A 86 1.15 8.87 7.94
N LEU A 87 -0.11 8.70 8.28
CA LEU A 87 -0.58 7.88 9.39
C LEU A 87 -1.33 6.69 8.81
N ASP A 88 -0.99 5.49 9.25
CA ASP A 88 -1.70 4.27 8.86
C ASP A 88 -2.15 3.53 10.12
N THR A 89 -3.29 2.84 10.02
CA THR A 89 -3.69 1.80 10.96
C THR A 89 -4.32 0.65 10.19
N SER A 90 -4.12 -0.56 10.67
CA SER A 90 -4.67 -1.76 10.03
C SER A 90 -5.28 -2.73 11.03
N TYR A 91 -6.28 -3.45 10.53
CA TYR A 91 -6.98 -4.55 11.20
C TYR A 91 -6.95 -5.75 10.28
N THR A 92 -6.63 -6.92 10.84
CA THR A 92 -6.50 -8.15 10.06
C THR A 92 -7.34 -9.25 10.66
N ALA A 93 -8.06 -9.98 9.80
CA ALA A 93 -8.72 -11.24 10.12
C ALA A 93 -8.01 -12.36 9.36
N SER A 94 -7.68 -13.44 10.06
CA SER A 94 -6.97 -14.58 9.48
C SER A 94 -7.87 -15.81 9.46
N TYR A 95 -7.70 -16.66 8.44
CA TYR A 95 -8.47 -17.87 8.20
C TYR A 95 -7.49 -18.99 7.85
N GLY A 96 -7.74 -20.19 8.36
CA GLY A 96 -6.93 -21.35 7.98
C GLY A 96 -7.11 -22.54 8.93
N PRO A 97 -6.75 -23.75 8.47
CA PRO A 97 -6.96 -24.98 9.24
C PRO A 97 -6.07 -25.09 10.49
N GLN A 98 -5.00 -24.30 10.55
CA GLN A 98 -4.05 -24.30 11.68
C GLN A 98 -4.34 -23.21 12.72
N LEU A 99 -5.35 -22.36 12.47
CA LEU A 99 -5.72 -21.29 13.38
C LEU A 99 -6.76 -21.79 14.40
N PRO A 100 -6.69 -21.28 15.65
CA PRO A 100 -7.73 -21.57 16.64
C PRO A 100 -9.10 -21.09 16.12
N ALA A 101 -10.11 -21.91 16.22
CA ALA A 101 -11.47 -21.62 15.71
C ALA A 101 -12.04 -20.28 16.23
N GLN A 102 -11.64 -19.85 17.42
CA GLN A 102 -12.08 -18.62 18.07
C GLN A 102 -11.45 -17.34 17.46
N SER A 103 -10.30 -17.46 16.79
CA SER A 103 -9.60 -16.34 16.14
C SER A 103 -9.86 -16.26 14.64
N THR A 104 -10.49 -17.30 14.08
CA THR A 104 -10.74 -17.36 12.64
C THR A 104 -11.83 -16.36 12.22
N GLY A 105 -11.51 -15.47 11.30
CA GLY A 105 -12.44 -14.50 10.72
C GLY A 105 -12.75 -13.29 11.59
N THR A 106 -12.09 -13.13 12.74
CA THR A 106 -12.28 -11.97 13.60
C THR A 106 -11.23 -10.91 13.27
N PHE A 107 -11.67 -9.70 12.88
CA PHE A 107 -10.78 -8.57 12.69
C PHE A 107 -10.19 -8.12 14.03
N SER A 108 -8.87 -8.10 14.09
CA SER A 108 -8.12 -7.61 15.25
C SER A 108 -7.14 -6.51 14.86
N PRO A 109 -6.81 -5.58 15.78
CA PRO A 109 -5.79 -4.56 15.53
C PRO A 109 -4.46 -5.22 15.16
N ASN A 110 -3.87 -4.79 14.04
CA ASN A 110 -2.59 -5.31 13.57
C ASN A 110 -1.45 -4.33 13.91
N ASN A 111 -1.42 -3.16 13.24
CA ASN A 111 -0.39 -2.18 13.47
C ASN A 111 -0.88 -0.74 13.29
N ALA A 112 -0.12 0.20 13.86
CA ALA A 112 -0.16 1.61 13.55
C ALA A 112 1.19 2.04 13.01
N MET A 113 1.21 2.97 12.07
CA MET A 113 2.42 3.40 11.41
C MET A 113 2.42 4.90 11.16
N VAL A 114 3.57 5.53 11.38
CA VAL A 114 3.83 6.93 11.03
C VAL A 114 4.98 6.95 10.03
N THR A 115 4.80 7.67 8.95
CA THR A 115 5.86 7.92 7.96
C THR A 115 5.95 9.42 7.71
N ILE A 116 7.15 9.97 7.72
CA ILE A 116 7.44 11.37 7.38
C ILE A 116 8.46 11.35 6.26
N TRP A 117 8.22 12.12 5.19
CA TRP A 117 9.20 12.30 4.11
C TRP A 117 9.02 13.66 3.45
N GLY A 118 10.07 14.12 2.79
CA GLY A 118 10.08 15.37 2.05
C GLY A 118 11.47 15.79 1.68
N GLY A 119 11.59 17.03 1.19
CA GLY A 119 12.85 17.64 0.81
C GLY A 119 12.70 19.13 0.51
N GLN A 120 13.78 19.77 0.17
CA GLN A 120 13.77 21.13 -0.37
C GLN A 120 13.43 21.12 -1.86
N ALA A 121 13.04 22.25 -2.41
CA ALA A 121 12.58 22.35 -3.79
C ALA A 121 13.64 21.95 -4.83
N ASP A 122 14.92 22.19 -4.50
CA ASP A 122 16.09 21.88 -5.31
C ASP A 122 16.64 20.45 -5.14
N TRP A 123 16.09 19.67 -4.21
CA TRP A 123 16.53 18.30 -3.99
C TRP A 123 15.95 17.35 -5.03
N LEU A 124 16.82 16.50 -5.58
CA LEU A 124 16.42 15.43 -6.50
C LEU A 124 15.68 14.28 -5.81
N ALA A 125 15.83 14.15 -4.49
CA ALA A 125 15.24 13.07 -3.71
C ALA A 125 14.53 13.60 -2.47
N ASN A 126 13.48 12.88 -2.05
CA ASN A 126 12.88 13.02 -0.74
C ASN A 126 13.58 12.09 0.23
N VAL A 127 13.81 12.55 1.45
CA VAL A 127 14.30 11.75 2.55
C VAL A 127 13.22 11.67 3.63
N GLY A 128 13.23 10.59 4.39
CA GLY A 128 12.24 10.41 5.43
C GLY A 128 12.54 9.26 6.36
N ALA A 129 11.59 9.00 7.24
CA ALA A 129 11.65 7.90 8.18
C ALA A 129 10.25 7.32 8.40
N ARG A 130 10.22 6.04 8.77
CA ARG A 130 9.01 5.33 9.15
C ARG A 130 9.17 4.70 10.52
N VAL A 131 8.10 4.72 11.31
CA VAL A 131 7.96 3.95 12.54
C VAL A 131 6.66 3.16 12.46
N LEU A 132 6.72 1.89 12.81
CA LEU A 132 5.58 1.00 12.92
C LEU A 132 5.50 0.46 14.35
N ALA A 133 4.32 0.51 14.94
CA ALA A 133 4.00 -0.02 16.25
C ALA A 133 3.01 -1.18 16.14
N PRO A 134 3.26 -2.34 16.77
CA PRO A 134 2.28 -3.41 16.83
C PRO A 134 1.14 -3.01 17.79
N LEU A 135 -0.10 -3.12 17.35
CA LEU A 135 -1.30 -2.87 18.17
C LEU A 135 -1.80 -4.13 18.87
N GLY A 136 -1.45 -5.32 18.34
CA GLY A 136 -1.81 -6.60 18.90
C GLY A 136 -0.98 -7.02 20.12
N ASN A 137 -1.23 -8.25 20.58
CA ASN A 137 -0.50 -8.86 21.70
C ASN A 137 0.86 -9.48 21.29
N THR A 138 1.09 -9.59 19.98
CA THR A 138 2.33 -10.09 19.39
C THR A 138 2.84 -9.08 18.37
N GLY A 139 4.14 -9.13 18.07
CA GLY A 139 4.76 -8.29 17.06
C GLY A 139 6.02 -7.60 17.59
N GLN A 140 6.51 -6.65 16.84
CA GLN A 140 7.65 -5.82 17.20
C GLN A 140 7.51 -4.43 16.60
N TRP A 141 8.18 -3.48 17.23
CA TRP A 141 8.35 -2.16 16.64
C TRP A 141 9.35 -2.26 15.49
N LEU A 142 9.08 -1.51 14.44
CA LEU A 142 9.99 -1.32 13.31
C LEU A 142 10.25 0.17 13.14
N ALA A 143 11.49 0.55 12.89
CA ALA A 143 11.80 1.93 12.51
C ALA A 143 12.91 1.94 11.48
N GLY A 144 12.88 2.95 10.59
CA GLY A 144 13.94 3.05 9.61
C GLY A 144 13.83 4.23 8.67
N PRO A 145 14.97 4.58 8.04
CA PRO A 145 15.05 5.63 7.04
C PRO A 145 14.44 5.20 5.71
N GLN A 146 14.02 6.19 4.93
CA GLN A 146 13.62 6.01 3.54
C GLN A 146 14.17 7.11 2.64
N VAL A 147 14.34 6.77 1.38
CA VAL A 147 14.68 7.71 0.30
C VAL A 147 13.81 7.39 -0.90
N SER A 148 13.35 8.41 -1.57
CA SER A 148 12.56 8.28 -2.80
C SER A 148 12.87 9.41 -3.76
N THR A 149 12.64 9.18 -5.05
CA THR A 149 12.68 10.22 -6.07
C THR A 149 11.51 10.04 -7.02
N SER A 150 11.25 11.02 -7.86
CA SER A 150 10.20 10.94 -8.86
C SER A 150 10.65 11.65 -10.13
N TYR A 151 10.52 10.96 -11.24
CA TYR A 151 10.70 11.49 -12.57
C TYR A 151 9.37 11.49 -13.30
N LYS A 152 8.94 12.64 -13.79
CA LYS A 152 7.76 12.80 -14.65
C LYS A 152 8.23 13.27 -16.02
N PRO A 153 7.88 12.59 -17.12
CA PRO A 153 8.24 13.07 -18.46
C PRO A 153 7.66 14.48 -18.71
N ALA A 154 8.46 15.32 -19.36
CA ALA A 154 7.96 16.61 -19.83
C ALA A 154 6.93 16.37 -20.95
N GLY A 155 5.76 16.97 -20.86
CA GLY A 155 4.70 16.87 -21.87
C GLY A 155 3.30 17.05 -21.27
N ASN A 156 2.34 17.43 -22.10
CA ASN A 156 0.98 17.79 -21.71
C ASN A 156 0.07 16.57 -21.43
N GLY A 157 0.55 15.57 -20.70
CA GLY A 157 -0.26 14.38 -20.35
C GLY A 157 -0.47 13.37 -21.50
N GLN A 158 0.18 13.56 -22.64
CA GLN A 158 0.11 12.63 -23.80
C GLN A 158 1.16 11.51 -23.73
N SER A 159 2.07 11.56 -22.78
CA SER A 159 3.05 10.48 -22.60
C SER A 159 2.38 9.23 -22.06
N VAL A 160 2.68 8.07 -22.65
CA VAL A 160 2.28 6.76 -22.11
C VAL A 160 2.90 6.56 -20.72
N LEU A 161 4.15 6.98 -20.53
CA LEU A 161 4.80 6.97 -19.21
C LEU A 161 4.25 8.13 -18.37
N SER A 162 3.64 7.82 -17.24
CA SER A 162 3.20 8.81 -16.26
C SER A 162 4.35 9.29 -15.39
N ASP A 163 5.01 8.34 -14.74
CA ASP A 163 6.11 8.60 -13.81
C ASP A 163 6.96 7.34 -13.58
N ILE A 164 8.19 7.58 -13.13
CA ILE A 164 9.05 6.56 -12.52
C ILE A 164 9.38 7.08 -11.12
N SER A 165 9.01 6.32 -10.11
CA SER A 165 8.98 6.83 -8.74
C SER A 165 9.56 5.81 -7.75
N PRO A 166 10.89 5.51 -7.81
CA PRO A 166 11.51 4.54 -6.94
C PRO A 166 11.57 5.01 -5.48
N LEU A 167 11.37 4.05 -4.58
CA LEU A 167 11.53 4.23 -3.14
C LEU A 167 12.35 3.06 -2.57
N ALA A 168 13.29 3.37 -1.69
CA ALA A 168 14.00 2.41 -0.87
C ALA A 168 13.80 2.75 0.60
N ARG A 169 13.62 1.72 1.44
CA ARG A 169 13.46 1.84 2.88
C ARG A 169 14.14 0.68 3.58
N TYR A 170 14.84 0.97 4.66
CA TYR A 170 15.39 -0.07 5.53
C TYR A 170 14.71 -0.02 6.89
N MET A 171 14.11 -1.13 7.32
CA MET A 171 13.39 -1.24 8.57
C MET A 171 14.17 -2.11 9.56
N MET A 172 14.29 -1.66 10.79
CA MET A 172 14.96 -2.34 11.89
C MET A 172 13.95 -2.67 12.97
N GLY A 173 13.89 -3.96 13.35
CA GLY A 173 13.01 -4.46 14.39
C GLY A 173 13.61 -4.30 15.78
N PHE A 174 12.81 -3.85 16.74
CA PHE A 174 13.17 -3.72 18.14
C PHE A 174 11.92 -3.90 19.02
N ASN A 175 12.12 -4.00 20.35
CA ASN A 175 11.05 -4.11 21.34
C ASN A 175 9.98 -5.15 20.95
N ARG A 176 10.41 -6.41 20.82
CA ARG A 176 9.54 -7.54 20.49
C ARG A 176 8.53 -7.79 21.61
N LYS A 177 7.28 -8.07 21.24
CA LYS A 177 6.16 -8.30 22.12
C LYS A 177 5.53 -9.65 21.82
N ALA A 178 5.31 -10.44 22.86
CA ALA A 178 4.58 -11.70 22.80
C ALA A 178 3.96 -12.05 24.16
N PRO A 179 2.95 -12.93 24.21
CA PRO A 179 2.35 -13.39 25.46
C PRO A 179 3.35 -14.14 26.37
N THR A 180 4.30 -14.85 25.78
CA THR A 180 5.36 -15.57 26.52
C THR A 180 6.72 -15.32 25.87
N ALA A 181 7.80 -15.47 26.63
CA ALA A 181 9.15 -15.30 26.12
C ALA A 181 9.50 -16.30 25.00
N SER A 182 8.93 -17.50 25.03
CA SER A 182 9.13 -18.55 24.02
C SER A 182 8.39 -18.27 22.70
N SER A 183 7.41 -17.38 22.70
CA SER A 183 6.63 -17.01 21.51
C SER A 183 7.04 -15.66 20.92
N LEU A 184 8.18 -15.09 21.34
CA LEU A 184 8.69 -13.85 20.75
C LEU A 184 8.95 -14.03 19.25
N PRO A 185 8.44 -13.15 18.39
CA PRO A 185 8.73 -13.21 16.95
C PRO A 185 10.25 -13.07 16.72
N PRO A 186 10.79 -13.62 15.63
CA PRO A 186 12.18 -13.35 15.24
C PRO A 186 12.38 -11.85 15.02
N VAL A 187 13.62 -11.39 15.13
CA VAL A 187 13.94 -10.00 14.78
C VAL A 187 13.67 -9.81 13.28
N ASP A 188 12.90 -8.80 12.96
CA ASP A 188 12.59 -8.43 11.58
C ASP A 188 13.44 -7.21 11.17
N ASN A 189 14.49 -7.45 10.40
CA ASN A 189 15.26 -6.40 9.74
C ASN A 189 15.17 -6.62 8.24
N HIS A 190 14.67 -5.64 7.50
CA HIS A 190 14.47 -5.82 6.07
C HIS A 190 14.67 -4.52 5.28
N LEU A 191 15.08 -4.71 4.02
CA LEU A 191 15.13 -3.67 3.00
C LEU A 191 13.89 -3.79 2.12
N GLU A 192 13.15 -2.71 1.94
CA GLU A 192 12.03 -2.62 1.01
C GLU A 192 12.44 -1.78 -0.21
N LEU A 193 12.14 -2.28 -1.41
CA LEU A 193 12.41 -1.61 -2.68
C LEU A 193 11.13 -1.55 -3.52
N TYR A 194 10.73 -0.35 -3.88
CA TYR A 194 9.56 -0.09 -4.75
C TYR A 194 10.04 0.59 -6.03
N PRO A 195 10.30 -0.16 -7.12
CA PRO A 195 10.68 0.43 -8.41
C PRO A 195 9.44 0.94 -9.17
N THR A 196 8.62 1.75 -8.54
CA THR A 196 7.31 2.16 -9.02
C THR A 196 7.36 2.80 -10.41
N VAL A 197 6.50 2.32 -11.32
CA VAL A 197 6.31 2.86 -12.67
C VAL A 197 4.82 3.06 -12.91
N GLY A 198 4.45 4.25 -13.38
CA GLY A 198 3.08 4.58 -13.78
C GLY A 198 2.95 4.72 -15.30
N LEU A 199 1.89 4.15 -15.87
CA LEU A 199 1.53 4.28 -17.28
C LEU A 199 0.15 4.91 -17.42
N ASN A 200 0.00 5.92 -18.27
CA ASN A 200 -1.29 6.51 -18.60
C ASN A 200 -2.03 5.63 -19.59
N LEU A 201 -3.20 5.09 -19.21
CA LEU A 201 -4.12 4.38 -20.09
C LEU A 201 -5.22 5.28 -20.65
N GLY A 202 -5.37 6.48 -20.09
CA GLY A 202 -6.33 7.47 -20.48
C GLY A 202 -6.25 8.73 -19.60
N PRO A 203 -7.14 9.71 -19.81
CA PRO A 203 -7.06 10.99 -19.07
C PRO A 203 -7.24 10.87 -17.56
N SER A 204 -7.92 9.82 -17.10
CA SER A 204 -8.24 9.60 -15.69
C SER A 204 -7.88 8.19 -15.20
N THR A 205 -7.21 7.38 -16.05
CA THR A 205 -6.87 5.99 -15.76
C THR A 205 -5.38 5.78 -15.87
N GLN A 206 -4.78 5.13 -14.85
CA GLN A 206 -3.39 4.71 -14.90
C GLN A 206 -3.25 3.24 -14.52
N LEU A 207 -2.24 2.60 -15.10
CA LEU A 207 -1.69 1.32 -14.67
C LEU A 207 -0.40 1.60 -13.92
N ARG A 208 -0.27 1.07 -12.71
CA ARG A 208 0.90 1.24 -11.85
C ARG A 208 1.49 -0.10 -11.49
N PHE A 209 2.80 -0.18 -11.53
CA PHE A 209 3.56 -1.36 -11.11
C PHE A 209 4.36 -1.04 -9.86
N TRP A 210 4.45 -2.01 -8.94
CA TRP A 210 5.19 -1.92 -7.67
C TRP A 210 4.86 -0.66 -6.85
N ASP A 211 3.58 -0.28 -6.84
CA ASP A 211 3.10 0.89 -6.11
C ASP A 211 2.76 0.56 -4.65
N GLU A 212 2.13 -0.60 -4.42
CA GLU A 212 1.74 -1.06 -3.09
C GLU A 212 2.63 -2.18 -2.57
N ASN A 213 3.05 -3.11 -3.43
CA ASN A 213 3.87 -4.26 -3.03
C ASN A 213 5.23 -4.21 -3.73
N GLY A 214 6.27 -3.89 -2.98
CA GLY A 214 7.66 -3.86 -3.43
C GLY A 214 8.40 -5.16 -3.17
N ALA A 215 9.65 -5.22 -3.63
CA ALA A 215 10.57 -6.27 -3.27
C ALA A 215 11.07 -6.07 -1.82
N VAL A 216 11.22 -7.16 -1.08
CA VAL A 216 11.69 -7.15 0.31
C VAL A 216 12.87 -8.11 0.46
N TYR A 217 13.96 -7.63 1.02
CA TYR A 217 15.09 -8.46 1.44
C TYR A 217 15.09 -8.58 2.96
N ASN A 218 14.91 -9.80 3.45
CA ASN A 218 15.03 -10.09 4.89
C ASN A 218 16.50 -10.16 5.27
N SER A 219 17.05 -9.10 5.88
CA SER A 219 18.44 -9.04 6.28
C SER A 219 18.74 -9.78 7.58
N ALA A 220 17.73 -10.09 8.40
CA ALA A 220 17.89 -10.85 9.64
C ALA A 220 18.01 -12.37 9.39
N GLY A 221 17.17 -12.92 8.50
CA GLY A 221 17.15 -14.35 8.19
C GLY A 221 17.71 -14.70 6.81
N GLY A 222 18.01 -13.69 5.99
CA GLY A 222 18.33 -13.85 4.57
C GLY A 222 17.11 -14.15 3.72
N GLY A 223 17.23 -13.89 2.42
CA GLY A 223 16.21 -14.22 1.44
C GLY A 223 15.43 -13.02 0.89
N TRP A 224 14.93 -13.21 -0.33
CA TRP A 224 14.17 -12.23 -1.07
C TRP A 224 12.72 -12.66 -1.21
N PHE A 225 11.85 -11.69 -1.02
CA PHE A 225 10.48 -11.68 -1.50
C PHE A 225 10.40 -10.69 -2.67
N VAL A 226 10.08 -11.16 -3.87
CA VAL A 226 9.92 -10.30 -5.04
C VAL A 226 8.57 -10.60 -5.68
N PRO A 227 7.60 -9.68 -5.59
CA PRO A 227 6.32 -9.82 -6.28
C PRO A 227 6.36 -9.19 -7.67
N ILE A 228 5.49 -9.66 -8.56
CA ILE A 228 4.95 -8.83 -9.63
C ILE A 228 3.69 -8.19 -9.07
N ASP A 229 3.66 -6.87 -9.02
CA ASP A 229 2.56 -6.06 -8.49
C ASP A 229 2.03 -5.13 -9.59
N ALA A 230 0.72 -5.10 -9.78
CA ALA A 230 0.05 -4.22 -10.73
C ALA A 230 -1.28 -3.72 -10.18
N MET A 231 -1.56 -2.44 -10.38
CA MET A 231 -2.77 -1.76 -9.91
C MET A 231 -3.30 -0.82 -11.00
N VAL A 232 -4.58 -0.91 -11.30
CA VAL A 232 -5.29 0.08 -12.12
C VAL A 232 -5.93 1.09 -11.18
N THR A 233 -5.69 2.36 -11.44
CA THR A 233 -6.30 3.48 -10.73
C THR A 233 -7.23 4.25 -11.67
N GLN A 234 -8.38 4.65 -11.17
CA GLN A 234 -9.37 5.44 -11.89
C GLN A 234 -9.78 6.64 -11.07
N ARG A 235 -9.56 7.84 -11.61
CA ARG A 235 -10.10 9.06 -11.02
C ARG A 235 -11.56 9.21 -11.47
N LEU A 236 -12.46 9.32 -10.51
CA LEU A 236 -13.89 9.51 -10.74
C LEU A 236 -14.27 11.00 -10.79
N ASN A 237 -13.62 11.81 -9.97
CA ASN A 237 -13.72 13.27 -9.98
C ASN A 237 -12.48 13.90 -9.34
N LYS A 238 -12.46 15.22 -9.14
CA LYS A 238 -11.30 15.94 -8.57
C LYS A 238 -10.87 15.47 -7.18
N ASN A 239 -11.80 14.90 -6.40
CA ASN A 239 -11.60 14.53 -5.00
C ASN A 239 -11.66 13.01 -4.75
N LEU A 240 -12.08 12.21 -5.74
CA LEU A 240 -12.33 10.79 -5.56
C LEU A 240 -11.56 9.96 -6.58
N LEU A 241 -10.75 9.03 -6.07
CA LEU A 241 -10.05 8.03 -6.87
C LEU A 241 -10.35 6.64 -6.30
N VAL A 242 -10.50 5.67 -7.18
CA VAL A 242 -10.60 4.24 -6.83
C VAL A 242 -9.48 3.46 -7.51
N ALA A 243 -9.09 2.36 -6.89
CA ALA A 243 -8.11 1.47 -7.49
C ALA A 243 -8.39 0.01 -7.15
N ILE A 244 -7.93 -0.87 -8.03
CA ILE A 244 -7.89 -2.31 -7.82
C ILE A 244 -6.57 -2.85 -8.33
N GLY A 245 -5.99 -3.79 -7.62
CA GLY A 245 -4.71 -4.38 -7.97
C GLY A 245 -4.52 -5.77 -7.41
N GLY A 246 -3.38 -6.33 -7.71
CA GLY A 246 -2.96 -7.60 -7.16
C GLY A 246 -1.48 -7.81 -7.33
N ALA A 247 -0.93 -8.68 -6.50
CA ALA A 247 0.46 -9.06 -6.54
C ALA A 247 0.60 -10.58 -6.43
N LYS A 248 1.60 -11.11 -7.11
CA LYS A 248 1.99 -12.52 -7.07
C LYS A 248 3.49 -12.62 -6.81
N GLN A 249 3.86 -13.37 -5.79
CA GLN A 249 5.24 -13.66 -5.49
C GLN A 249 5.90 -14.48 -6.61
N VAL A 250 7.06 -14.05 -7.09
CA VAL A 250 7.85 -14.73 -8.13
C VAL A 250 9.21 -15.23 -7.63
N VAL A 251 9.78 -14.63 -6.57
CA VAL A 251 10.95 -15.15 -5.86
C VAL A 251 10.54 -15.53 -4.45
N GLN A 252 10.86 -16.78 -4.05
CA GLN A 252 10.33 -17.42 -2.84
C GLN A 252 11.42 -17.85 -1.85
N THR A 253 12.49 -17.10 -1.72
CA THR A 253 13.53 -17.39 -0.72
C THR A 253 13.19 -16.79 0.66
N TYR A 254 12.25 -15.84 0.69
CA TYR A 254 11.59 -15.31 1.87
C TYR A 254 10.12 -15.07 1.53
N GLN A 255 9.19 -15.67 2.25
CA GLN A 255 7.77 -15.60 1.93
C GLN A 255 7.02 -14.65 2.87
N LEU A 256 6.30 -13.69 2.29
CA LEU A 256 5.31 -12.87 2.99
C LEU A 256 3.89 -13.35 2.70
N TYR A 257 3.58 -13.53 1.42
CA TYR A 257 2.34 -14.13 0.91
C TYR A 257 2.64 -14.85 -0.41
N ASN A 258 1.73 -15.68 -0.90
CA ASN A 258 1.84 -16.28 -2.23
C ASN A 258 1.22 -15.36 -3.31
N TRP A 259 0.01 -14.86 -3.03
CA TRP A 259 -0.63 -13.82 -3.83
C TRP A 259 -1.53 -12.95 -2.94
N THR A 260 -1.80 -11.74 -3.42
CA THR A 260 -2.75 -10.82 -2.82
C THR A 260 -3.56 -10.12 -3.90
N VAL A 261 -4.82 -9.84 -3.60
CA VAL A 261 -5.64 -8.88 -4.33
C VAL A 261 -6.04 -7.76 -3.39
N TYR A 262 -6.12 -6.54 -3.90
CA TYR A 262 -6.41 -5.40 -3.07
C TYR A 262 -7.14 -4.31 -3.84
N GLY A 263 -7.76 -3.41 -3.09
CA GLY A 263 -8.41 -2.23 -3.65
C GLY A 263 -8.37 -1.07 -2.69
N LYS A 264 -8.56 0.14 -3.24
CA LYS A 264 -8.65 1.35 -2.43
C LYS A 264 -9.69 2.33 -2.93
N ILE A 265 -10.17 3.13 -1.99
CA ILE A 265 -10.90 4.38 -2.22
C ILE A 265 -10.06 5.49 -1.60
N SER A 266 -9.77 6.54 -2.37
CA SER A 266 -8.97 7.69 -1.95
C SER A 266 -9.79 8.96 -2.08
N LEU A 267 -9.86 9.72 -1.00
CA LEU A 267 -10.57 11.00 -0.89
C LEU A 267 -9.54 12.10 -0.62
N SER A 268 -9.62 13.20 -1.36
CA SER A 268 -8.80 14.38 -1.10
C SER A 268 -9.64 15.61 -0.79
N PHE A 269 -9.15 16.49 0.05
CA PHE A 269 -9.88 17.69 0.54
C PHE A 269 -8.92 18.77 1.04
#